data_47d90baab5b7112a7e3e8329532f7a23
#
_entry.id   47d90baab5b7112a7e3e8329532f7a23
#
_cell.length_a   1.000
_cell.length_b   1.000
_cell.length_c   1.000
_cell.angle_alpha   90.00
_cell.angle_beta   90.00
_cell.angle_gamma   90.00
#
_symmetry.space_group_name_H-M   'P 1'
#
loop_
_entity.id
_entity.type
_entity.pdbx_description
1 polymer ?
#
loop_
_entity_poly.entity_id
_entity_poly.type
_entity_poly.pdbx_seq_one_letter_code
_entity_poly.pdbx_strand_id
1 'polypeptide(L)'
;MKENGLAAYVVPGNDPHASEYMASHWCEMQWLSGFNGEAGTMVVTMDRALLWTDSRYYLQAGIELKDSTIELMRESDIDCPSITEWLCDELTANSQEPKAKVGVNPEMFSVNDYKEWSEKIELKSIDLIKPLWIEGRPAIPQDKLYPYSADYAGESVESKLARMREQIAKKKADAMIISALDEIVWPG
;
A
#
# COMPACT_ATOMS: atom_id res chain seq x y z
N MET A 1 3.91 -5.12 -18.60
CA MET A 1 4.34 -6.40 -18.04
C MET A 1 5.20 -7.22 -19.01
N LYS A 2 4.73 -7.60 -20.20
CA LYS A 2 5.49 -8.43 -21.17
C LYS A 2 6.89 -7.91 -21.46
N GLU A 3 7.05 -6.64 -21.80
CA GLU A 3 8.35 -6.01 -22.10
C GLU A 3 9.33 -6.05 -20.92
N ASN A 4 8.82 -6.19 -19.72
CA ASN A 4 9.59 -6.25 -18.49
C ASN A 4 9.82 -7.68 -17.97
N GLY A 5 9.32 -8.69 -18.68
CA GLY A 5 9.43 -10.09 -18.31
C GLY A 5 8.69 -10.40 -17.00
N LEU A 6 7.53 -9.75 -16.76
CA LEU A 6 6.72 -9.95 -15.57
C LEU A 6 5.53 -10.84 -15.88
N ALA A 7 5.30 -11.83 -15.03
CA ALA A 7 4.12 -12.68 -15.06
C ALA A 7 2.95 -12.08 -14.29
N ALA A 8 3.23 -11.32 -13.23
CA ALA A 8 2.24 -10.59 -12.45
C ALA A 8 2.74 -9.21 -12.02
N TYR A 9 1.82 -8.34 -11.64
CA TYR A 9 2.10 -7.03 -11.04
C TYR A 9 1.15 -6.80 -9.86
N VAL A 10 1.70 -6.31 -8.74
CA VAL A 10 0.94 -6.05 -7.51
C VAL A 10 0.82 -4.57 -7.28
N VAL A 11 -0.41 -4.12 -7.02
CA VAL A 11 -0.74 -2.73 -6.72
C VAL A 11 -1.42 -2.68 -5.34
N PRO A 12 -0.68 -2.41 -4.26
CA PRO A 12 -1.26 -2.28 -2.94
C PRO A 12 -2.04 -0.98 -2.80
N GLY A 13 -3.08 -0.98 -1.97
CA GLY A 13 -3.76 0.22 -1.50
C GLY A 13 -2.96 0.87 -0.37
N ASN A 14 -1.82 1.43 -0.71
CA ASN A 14 -0.85 1.99 0.22
C ASN A 14 -0.16 3.21 -0.39
N ASP A 15 0.53 4.00 0.44
CA ASP A 15 1.40 5.09 0.02
C ASP A 15 2.81 4.92 0.61
N PRO A 16 3.81 5.72 0.20
CA PRO A 16 5.18 5.60 0.69
C PRO A 16 5.35 5.79 2.20
N HIS A 17 4.34 6.31 2.89
CA HIS A 17 4.34 6.55 4.34
C HIS A 17 3.49 5.55 5.11
N ALA A 18 2.81 4.61 4.43
CA ALA A 18 1.80 3.72 5.00
C ALA A 18 0.72 4.49 5.79
N SER A 19 0.24 5.61 5.20
CA SER A 19 -0.75 6.49 5.80
C SER A 19 -2.11 5.80 5.88
N GLU A 20 -2.85 6.01 6.99
CA GLU A 20 -4.24 5.58 7.08
C GLU A 20 -5.12 6.33 6.08
N TYR A 21 -4.86 7.62 5.89
CA TYR A 21 -5.58 8.47 4.92
C TYR A 21 -4.63 8.86 3.79
N MET A 22 -4.63 8.05 2.78
CA MET A 22 -3.75 8.18 1.63
C MET A 22 -4.13 9.38 0.76
N ALA A 23 -3.15 10.18 0.34
CA ALA A 23 -3.41 11.26 -0.62
C ALA A 23 -3.79 10.69 -1.99
N SER A 24 -4.69 11.40 -2.70
CA SER A 24 -5.25 10.93 -3.99
C SER A 24 -4.20 10.65 -5.07
N HIS A 25 -3.00 11.25 -4.96
CA HIS A 25 -1.87 10.95 -5.84
C HIS A 25 -1.45 9.47 -5.81
N TRP A 26 -1.60 8.85 -4.64
CA TRP A 26 -1.15 7.48 -4.38
C TRP A 26 -2.26 6.43 -4.51
N CYS A 27 -3.50 6.84 -4.83
CA CYS A 27 -4.65 5.94 -4.98
C CYS A 27 -4.57 5.10 -6.27
N GLU A 28 -3.45 4.41 -6.49
CA GLU A 28 -3.18 3.62 -7.69
C GLU A 28 -4.11 2.42 -7.83
N MET A 29 -4.39 1.73 -6.72
CA MET A 29 -5.31 0.59 -6.66
C MET A 29 -6.73 1.04 -7.03
N GLN A 30 -7.21 2.14 -6.46
CA GLN A 30 -8.53 2.72 -6.75
C GLN A 30 -8.65 3.15 -8.22
N TRP A 31 -7.61 3.82 -8.74
CA TRP A 31 -7.58 4.25 -10.14
C TRP A 31 -7.64 3.06 -11.11
N LEU A 32 -6.88 2.00 -10.81
CA LEU A 32 -6.79 0.83 -11.69
C LEU A 32 -8.04 -0.05 -11.63
N SER A 33 -8.62 -0.23 -10.44
CA SER A 33 -9.74 -1.15 -10.22
C SER A 33 -11.12 -0.51 -10.33
N GLY A 34 -11.22 0.82 -10.09
CA GLY A 34 -12.50 1.49 -9.86
C GLY A 34 -13.12 1.21 -8.49
N PHE A 35 -12.48 0.40 -7.66
CA PHE A 35 -12.89 0.15 -6.28
C PHE A 35 -12.41 1.29 -5.37
N ASN A 36 -13.33 1.96 -4.67
CA ASN A 36 -13.03 3.14 -3.86
C ASN A 36 -12.82 2.84 -2.36
N GLY A 37 -12.71 1.58 -1.97
CA GLY A 37 -12.36 1.21 -0.60
C GLY A 37 -10.91 1.58 -0.25
N GLU A 38 -10.66 1.83 1.04
CA GLU A 38 -9.35 2.27 1.54
C GLU A 38 -8.38 1.11 1.78
N ALA A 39 -8.90 -0.12 1.94
CA ALA A 39 -8.07 -1.30 2.15
C ALA A 39 -8.24 -2.31 1.03
N GLY A 40 -7.14 -2.71 0.45
CA GLY A 40 -7.08 -3.75 -0.59
C GLY A 40 -5.74 -3.82 -1.29
N THR A 41 -5.56 -4.89 -2.00
CA THR A 41 -4.39 -5.08 -2.88
C THR A 41 -4.84 -5.73 -4.17
N MET A 42 -4.49 -5.13 -5.29
CA MET A 42 -4.79 -5.67 -6.60
C MET A 42 -3.62 -6.45 -7.15
N VAL A 43 -3.90 -7.60 -7.74
CA VAL A 43 -2.94 -8.41 -8.49
C VAL A 43 -3.42 -8.54 -9.93
N VAL A 44 -2.53 -8.25 -10.85
CA VAL A 44 -2.79 -8.37 -12.30
C VAL A 44 -1.80 -9.37 -12.89
N THR A 45 -2.32 -10.40 -13.54
CA THR A 45 -1.54 -11.32 -14.39
C THR A 45 -1.75 -10.97 -15.87
N MET A 46 -1.32 -11.85 -16.76
CA MET A 46 -1.55 -11.66 -18.19
C MET A 46 -3.02 -11.85 -18.59
N ASP A 47 -3.77 -12.65 -17.81
CA ASP A 47 -5.10 -13.10 -18.16
C ASP A 47 -6.15 -12.80 -17.08
N ARG A 48 -5.73 -12.44 -15.87
CA ARG A 48 -6.61 -12.21 -14.71
C ARG A 48 -6.28 -10.92 -13.97
N ALA A 49 -7.28 -10.37 -13.31
CA ALA A 49 -7.13 -9.27 -12.37
C ALA A 49 -7.94 -9.61 -11.11
N LEU A 50 -7.32 -9.52 -9.95
CA LEU A 50 -7.91 -9.89 -8.67
C LEU A 50 -7.72 -8.76 -7.67
N LEU A 51 -8.72 -8.56 -6.80
CA LEU A 51 -8.67 -7.60 -5.70
C LEU A 51 -8.90 -8.31 -4.38
N TRP A 52 -7.88 -8.36 -3.53
CA TRP A 52 -8.01 -8.74 -2.13
C TRP A 52 -8.48 -7.54 -1.31
N THR A 53 -9.48 -7.75 -0.46
CA THR A 53 -9.93 -6.74 0.52
C THR A 53 -10.51 -7.44 1.74
N ASP A 54 -10.60 -6.72 2.85
CA ASP A 54 -11.13 -7.24 4.11
C ASP A 54 -12.67 -7.16 4.21
N SER A 55 -13.23 -7.74 5.26
CA SER A 55 -14.67 -7.89 5.44
C SER A 55 -15.45 -6.57 5.52
N ARG A 56 -14.82 -5.45 5.83
CA ARG A 56 -15.44 -4.13 5.88
C ARG A 56 -15.92 -3.68 4.50
N TYR A 57 -15.28 -4.16 3.45
CA TYR A 57 -15.48 -3.71 2.07
C TYR A 57 -16.15 -4.73 1.15
N TYR A 58 -16.49 -5.94 1.59
CA TYR A 58 -17.04 -6.98 0.70
C TYR A 58 -18.29 -6.55 -0.06
N LEU A 59 -19.22 -5.87 0.61
CA LEU A 59 -20.44 -5.39 -0.02
C LEU A 59 -20.14 -4.32 -1.06
N GLN A 60 -19.32 -3.34 -0.69
CA GLN A 60 -18.91 -2.24 -1.58
C GLN A 60 -18.15 -2.79 -2.80
N ALA A 61 -17.14 -3.62 -2.60
CA ALA A 61 -16.38 -4.24 -3.67
C ALA A 61 -17.27 -5.08 -4.59
N GLY A 62 -18.22 -5.85 -4.04
CA GLY A 62 -19.17 -6.63 -4.81
C GLY A 62 -20.09 -5.78 -5.70
N ILE A 63 -20.37 -4.54 -5.31
CA ILE A 63 -21.14 -3.59 -6.11
C ILE A 63 -20.28 -2.92 -7.17
N GLU A 64 -19.12 -2.38 -6.76
CA GLU A 64 -18.25 -1.57 -7.62
C GLU A 64 -17.54 -2.41 -8.69
N LEU A 65 -17.22 -3.68 -8.40
CA LEU A 65 -16.57 -4.60 -9.35
C LEU A 65 -17.54 -5.40 -10.22
N LYS A 66 -18.86 -5.27 -10.01
CA LYS A 66 -19.88 -6.15 -10.59
C LYS A 66 -19.81 -6.34 -12.11
N ASP A 67 -19.55 -5.28 -12.84
CA ASP A 67 -19.51 -5.29 -14.30
C ASP A 67 -18.07 -5.24 -14.86
N SER A 68 -17.07 -5.47 -13.99
CA SER A 68 -15.66 -5.54 -14.36
C SER A 68 -15.20 -6.98 -14.59
N THR A 69 -13.95 -7.12 -15.05
CA THR A 69 -13.27 -8.41 -15.14
C THR A 69 -12.43 -8.73 -13.89
N ILE A 70 -12.56 -7.92 -12.83
CA ILE A 70 -11.77 -8.06 -11.61
C ILE A 70 -12.48 -9.02 -10.67
N GLU A 71 -11.78 -10.06 -10.25
CA GLU A 71 -12.27 -11.06 -9.30
C GLU A 71 -12.08 -10.54 -7.86
N LEU A 72 -13.16 -10.57 -7.06
CA LEU A 72 -13.10 -10.20 -5.65
C LEU A 72 -12.56 -11.38 -4.81
N MET A 73 -11.45 -11.16 -4.12
CA MET A 73 -10.86 -12.07 -3.15
C MET A 73 -11.19 -11.59 -1.74
N ARG A 74 -11.95 -12.39 -1.00
CA ARG A 74 -12.46 -12.05 0.33
C ARG A 74 -11.46 -12.52 1.39
N GLU A 75 -10.50 -11.67 1.71
CA GLU A 75 -9.30 -11.97 2.49
C GLU A 75 -9.57 -12.66 3.84
N SER A 76 -10.71 -12.35 4.49
CA SER A 76 -11.06 -12.95 5.78
C SER A 76 -11.80 -14.30 5.65
N ASP A 77 -12.15 -14.74 4.44
CA ASP A 77 -12.78 -16.05 4.25
C ASP A 77 -11.74 -17.16 4.41
N ILE A 78 -12.13 -18.24 5.08
CA ILE A 78 -11.21 -19.32 5.48
C ILE A 78 -10.52 -20.03 4.29
N ASP A 79 -11.19 -20.04 3.15
CA ASP A 79 -10.71 -20.68 1.92
C ASP A 79 -10.01 -19.69 0.96
N CYS A 80 -9.89 -18.42 1.35
CA CYS A 80 -9.21 -17.42 0.53
C CYS A 80 -7.70 -17.53 0.73
N PRO A 81 -6.92 -17.85 -0.31
CA PRO A 81 -5.47 -17.90 -0.20
C PRO A 81 -4.91 -16.50 0.01
N SER A 82 -3.80 -16.39 0.72
CA SER A 82 -3.02 -15.16 0.73
C SER A 82 -2.51 -14.81 -0.67
N ILE A 83 -2.19 -13.56 -0.91
CA ILE A 83 -1.69 -13.11 -2.22
C ILE A 83 -0.45 -13.90 -2.63
N THR A 84 0.47 -14.16 -1.70
CA THR A 84 1.71 -14.90 -2.00
C THR A 84 1.45 -16.37 -2.30
N GLU A 85 0.54 -17.02 -1.59
CA GLU A 85 0.12 -18.39 -1.89
C GLU A 85 -0.53 -18.48 -3.26
N TRP A 86 -1.50 -17.61 -3.53
CA TRP A 86 -2.15 -17.55 -4.84
C TRP A 86 -1.16 -17.31 -5.98
N LEU A 87 -0.22 -16.37 -5.81
CA LEU A 87 0.84 -16.11 -6.80
C LEU A 87 1.74 -17.33 -7.03
N CYS A 88 2.13 -18.03 -5.96
CA CYS A 88 2.93 -19.25 -6.09
C CYS A 88 2.21 -20.32 -6.92
N ASP A 89 0.92 -20.54 -6.63
CA ASP A 89 0.12 -21.54 -7.34
C ASP A 89 -0.10 -21.13 -8.81
N GLU A 90 -0.49 -19.89 -9.06
CA GLU A 90 -0.75 -19.35 -10.41
C GLU A 90 0.52 -19.38 -11.28
N LEU A 91 1.66 -18.95 -10.72
CA LEU A 91 2.93 -18.91 -11.42
C LEU A 91 3.49 -20.31 -11.69
N THR A 92 3.24 -21.27 -10.80
CA THR A 92 3.64 -22.67 -10.99
C THR A 92 2.79 -23.35 -12.06
N ALA A 93 1.48 -23.07 -12.08
CA ALA A 93 0.55 -23.67 -13.03
C ALA A 93 0.74 -23.14 -14.46
N ASN A 94 1.10 -21.87 -14.63
CA ASN A 94 1.10 -21.16 -15.91
C ASN A 94 2.48 -20.89 -16.50
N SER A 95 3.58 -21.13 -15.79
CA SER A 95 4.91 -20.84 -16.30
C SER A 95 5.67 -22.08 -16.74
N GLN A 96 6.16 -22.06 -18.00
CA GLN A 96 7.20 -22.96 -18.47
C GLN A 96 8.61 -22.51 -18.04
N GLU A 97 8.71 -21.36 -17.37
CA GLU A 97 9.97 -20.79 -16.90
C GLU A 97 10.13 -20.99 -15.38
N PRO A 98 11.33 -21.36 -14.92
CA PRO A 98 11.55 -21.79 -13.54
C PRO A 98 11.46 -20.65 -12.48
N LYS A 99 11.28 -19.39 -12.90
CA LYS A 99 11.12 -18.22 -11.98
C LYS A 99 10.35 -17.09 -12.67
N ALA A 100 9.04 -17.18 -12.62
CA ALA A 100 8.21 -16.07 -13.03
C ALA A 100 8.36 -14.88 -12.06
N LYS A 101 8.58 -13.68 -12.62
CA LYS A 101 8.84 -12.46 -11.84
C LYS A 101 7.54 -11.70 -11.58
N VAL A 102 7.38 -11.23 -10.34
CA VAL A 102 6.28 -10.37 -9.93
C VAL A 102 6.80 -8.94 -9.77
N GLY A 103 6.19 -8.00 -10.50
CA GLY A 103 6.53 -6.59 -10.39
C GLY A 103 5.84 -5.94 -9.18
N VAL A 104 6.57 -5.09 -8.48
CA VAL A 104 6.06 -4.26 -7.37
C VAL A 104 6.65 -2.86 -7.45
N ASN A 105 5.85 -1.84 -7.13
CA ASN A 105 6.38 -0.49 -6.95
C ASN A 105 7.13 -0.42 -5.61
N PRO A 106 8.47 -0.20 -5.62
CA PRO A 106 9.26 -0.23 -4.39
C PRO A 106 8.91 0.91 -3.41
N GLU A 107 8.27 1.99 -3.86
CA GLU A 107 7.81 3.07 -2.99
C GLU A 107 6.58 2.68 -2.18
N MET A 108 5.82 1.67 -2.64
CA MET A 108 4.58 1.20 -2.04
C MET A 108 4.74 -0.07 -1.20
N PHE A 109 5.94 -0.62 -1.14
CA PHE A 109 6.24 -1.83 -0.39
C PHE A 109 7.16 -1.52 0.79
N SER A 110 6.80 -1.99 1.97
CA SER A 110 7.72 -1.94 3.10
C SER A 110 8.91 -2.88 2.88
N VAL A 111 10.04 -2.58 3.52
CA VAL A 111 11.22 -3.47 3.48
C VAL A 111 10.91 -4.85 4.05
N ASN A 112 10.00 -4.93 5.04
CA ASN A 112 9.60 -6.19 5.64
C ASN A 112 8.76 -7.03 4.68
N ASP A 113 7.74 -6.42 4.06
CA ASP A 113 6.89 -7.12 3.07
C ASP A 113 7.73 -7.59 1.88
N TYR A 114 8.64 -6.73 1.39
CA TYR A 114 9.53 -7.11 0.30
C TYR A 114 10.40 -8.32 0.65
N LYS A 115 10.96 -8.37 1.86
CA LYS A 115 11.77 -9.50 2.33
C LYS A 115 10.92 -10.77 2.47
N GLU A 116 9.78 -10.68 3.14
CA GLU A 116 8.88 -11.81 3.35
C GLU A 116 8.41 -12.41 2.02
N TRP A 117 7.97 -11.57 1.09
CA TRP A 117 7.53 -12.03 -0.23
C TRP A 117 8.67 -12.60 -1.06
N SER A 118 9.89 -12.02 -0.97
CA SER A 118 11.07 -12.50 -1.69
C SER A 118 11.52 -13.89 -1.27
N GLU A 119 11.08 -14.39 -0.12
CA GLU A 119 11.33 -15.77 0.30
C GLU A 119 10.52 -16.78 -0.53
N LYS A 120 9.36 -16.37 -1.06
CA LYS A 120 8.41 -17.23 -1.77
C LYS A 120 8.40 -17.00 -3.28
N ILE A 121 8.55 -15.76 -3.74
CA ILE A 121 8.42 -15.34 -5.14
C ILE A 121 9.59 -14.45 -5.56
N GLU A 122 9.93 -14.43 -6.86
CA GLU A 122 10.94 -13.51 -7.39
C GLU A 122 10.32 -12.14 -7.63
N LEU A 123 10.68 -11.13 -6.82
CA LEU A 123 10.21 -9.76 -6.96
C LEU A 123 11.12 -8.93 -7.88
N LYS A 124 10.50 -8.09 -8.71
CA LYS A 124 11.17 -7.06 -9.51
C LYS A 124 10.63 -5.69 -9.11
N SER A 125 11.51 -4.85 -8.58
CA SER A 125 11.20 -3.45 -8.27
C SER A 125 11.04 -2.63 -9.55
N ILE A 126 9.82 -2.22 -9.84
CA ILE A 126 9.47 -1.41 -11.01
C ILE A 126 8.12 -0.73 -10.79
N ASP A 127 8.01 0.55 -11.15
CA ASP A 127 6.74 1.25 -11.19
C ASP A 127 6.15 1.17 -12.61
N LEU A 128 5.04 0.44 -12.77
CA LEU A 128 4.29 0.34 -14.01
C LEU A 128 3.05 1.23 -14.04
N ILE A 129 2.63 1.82 -12.93
CA ILE A 129 1.44 2.66 -12.89
C ILE A 129 1.75 4.08 -13.31
N LYS A 130 2.86 4.65 -12.86
CA LYS A 130 3.25 6.02 -13.21
C LYS A 130 3.25 6.32 -14.71
N PRO A 131 3.78 5.48 -15.60
CA PRO A 131 3.72 5.72 -17.04
C PRO A 131 2.32 5.52 -17.65
N LEU A 132 1.39 4.87 -16.96
CA LEU A 132 0.01 4.65 -17.42
C LEU A 132 -0.95 5.73 -16.93
N TRP A 133 -0.84 6.13 -15.68
CA TRP A 133 -1.71 7.14 -15.07
C TRP A 133 -1.07 8.54 -15.19
N ILE A 134 -1.00 9.05 -16.40
CA ILE A 134 -0.46 10.38 -16.70
C ILE A 134 -1.58 11.42 -16.65
N GLU A 135 -2.68 11.15 -17.34
CA GLU A 135 -3.80 12.06 -17.43
C GLU A 135 -4.71 11.94 -16.20
N GLY A 136 -5.02 13.07 -15.59
CA GLY A 136 -5.90 13.14 -14.43
C GLY A 136 -5.29 12.65 -13.11
N ARG A 137 -4.01 12.27 -13.06
CA ARG A 137 -3.35 11.94 -11.79
C ARG A 137 -3.24 13.19 -10.93
N PRO A 138 -3.79 13.19 -9.70
CA PRO A 138 -3.63 14.32 -8.78
C PRO A 138 -2.16 14.62 -8.49
N ALA A 139 -1.84 15.88 -8.27
CA ALA A 139 -0.49 16.25 -7.84
C ALA A 139 -0.19 15.74 -6.42
N ILE A 140 1.09 15.53 -6.13
CA ILE A 140 1.52 15.28 -4.75
C ILE A 140 1.18 16.52 -3.92
N PRO A 141 0.55 16.37 -2.74
CA PRO A 141 0.24 17.50 -1.87
C PRO A 141 1.48 18.32 -1.52
N GLN A 142 1.36 19.63 -1.64
CA GLN A 142 2.44 20.59 -1.35
C GLN A 142 1.94 21.73 -0.44
N ASP A 143 0.88 21.47 0.30
CA ASP A 143 0.33 22.45 1.24
C ASP A 143 1.33 22.74 2.35
N LYS A 144 1.37 24.00 2.76
CA LYS A 144 2.26 24.41 3.84
C LYS A 144 1.74 23.92 5.18
N LEU A 145 2.63 23.43 6.01
CA LEU A 145 2.32 23.21 7.42
C LEU A 145 2.03 24.57 8.10
N TYR A 146 1.05 24.57 8.97
CA TYR A 146 0.71 25.72 9.80
C TYR A 146 0.68 25.30 11.27
N PRO A 147 1.13 26.18 12.20
CA PRO A 147 1.06 25.86 13.62
C PRO A 147 -0.39 25.80 14.08
N TYR A 148 -0.73 24.79 14.85
CA TYR A 148 -2.06 24.65 15.43
C TYR A 148 -2.10 25.30 16.82
N SER A 149 -3.10 26.16 17.06
CA SER A 149 -3.20 26.88 18.33
C SER A 149 -3.31 25.93 19.52
N ALA A 150 -2.57 26.24 20.59
CA ALA A 150 -2.65 25.49 21.86
C ALA A 150 -4.07 25.47 22.46
N ASP A 151 -4.92 26.44 22.13
CA ASP A 151 -6.34 26.48 22.55
C ASP A 151 -7.13 25.30 21.99
N TYR A 152 -6.76 24.82 20.81
CA TYR A 152 -7.37 23.65 20.18
C TYR A 152 -6.59 22.36 20.43
N ALA A 153 -5.26 22.45 20.44
CA ALA A 153 -4.37 21.31 20.65
C ALA A 153 -4.31 20.86 22.14
N GLY A 154 -4.73 21.73 23.06
CA GLY A 154 -4.74 21.47 24.50
C GLY A 154 -3.37 21.45 25.18
N GLU A 155 -2.26 21.45 24.43
CA GLU A 155 -0.90 21.39 24.94
C GLU A 155 0.06 22.07 23.95
N SER A 156 1.07 22.78 24.46
CA SER A 156 2.08 23.42 23.59
C SER A 156 3.07 22.42 23.01
N VAL A 157 3.69 22.79 21.88
CA VAL A 157 4.74 22.03 21.21
C VAL A 157 5.90 21.72 22.16
N GLU A 158 6.34 22.71 22.94
CA GLU A 158 7.45 22.59 23.90
C GLU A 158 7.13 21.53 24.95
N SER A 159 5.90 21.53 25.48
CA SER A 159 5.45 20.54 26.46
C SER A 159 5.42 19.13 25.88
N LYS A 160 4.85 18.94 24.68
CA LYS A 160 4.84 17.66 23.97
C LYS A 160 6.25 17.12 23.75
N LEU A 161 7.15 17.97 23.23
CA LEU A 161 8.54 17.58 22.98
C LEU A 161 9.30 17.27 24.30
N ALA A 162 9.02 17.99 25.38
CA ALA A 162 9.60 17.68 26.69
C ALA A 162 9.20 16.28 27.18
N ARG A 163 7.91 15.93 27.07
CA ARG A 163 7.41 14.59 27.41
C ARG A 163 8.06 13.50 26.55
N MET A 164 8.21 13.74 25.24
CA MET A 164 8.86 12.79 24.35
C MET A 164 10.31 12.56 24.74
N ARG A 165 11.08 13.65 25.02
CA ARG A 165 12.49 13.57 25.47
C ARG A 165 12.62 12.81 26.80
N GLU A 166 11.69 13.03 27.72
CA GLU A 166 11.66 12.27 28.97
C GLU A 166 11.46 10.76 28.74
N GLN A 167 10.57 10.38 27.81
CA GLN A 167 10.37 8.97 27.48
C GLN A 167 11.59 8.35 26.80
N ILE A 168 12.25 9.08 25.88
CA ILE A 168 13.50 8.67 25.24
C ILE A 168 14.55 8.39 26.32
N ALA A 169 14.74 9.31 27.25
CA ALA A 169 15.69 9.16 28.36
C ALA A 169 15.35 7.96 29.27
N LYS A 170 14.07 7.77 29.63
CA LYS A 170 13.62 6.59 30.41
C LYS A 170 13.93 5.27 29.73
N LYS A 171 13.89 5.24 28.39
CA LYS A 171 14.24 4.08 27.58
C LYS A 171 15.75 3.93 27.35
N LYS A 172 16.56 4.84 27.88
CA LYS A 172 18.02 4.88 27.68
C LYS A 172 18.41 4.91 26.19
N ALA A 173 17.61 5.60 25.39
CA ALA A 173 17.87 5.86 23.98
C ALA A 173 18.40 7.28 23.79
N ASP A 174 19.21 7.48 22.76
CA ASP A 174 19.78 8.80 22.41
C ASP A 174 18.89 9.58 21.45
N ALA A 175 18.08 8.87 20.67
CA ALA A 175 17.16 9.45 19.68
C ALA A 175 15.94 8.57 19.45
N MET A 176 14.91 9.16 18.84
CA MET A 176 13.73 8.48 18.30
C MET A 176 13.53 8.93 16.86
N ILE A 177 13.27 7.98 15.97
CA ILE A 177 12.89 8.24 14.58
C ILE A 177 11.38 8.17 14.47
N ILE A 178 10.77 9.19 13.88
CA ILE A 178 9.34 9.27 13.60
C ILE A 178 9.17 9.37 12.09
N SER A 179 8.39 8.51 11.49
CA SER A 179 8.19 8.45 10.03
C SER A 179 6.74 8.57 9.59
N ALA A 180 5.77 8.25 10.45
CA ALA A 180 4.35 8.43 10.13
C ALA A 180 4.00 9.92 10.09
N LEU A 181 3.27 10.36 9.07
CA LEU A 181 2.99 11.79 8.82
C LEU A 181 2.19 12.43 9.95
N ASP A 182 1.22 11.75 10.48
CA ASP A 182 0.41 12.18 11.63
C ASP A 182 1.23 12.30 12.91
N GLU A 183 2.16 11.39 13.16
CA GLU A 183 3.08 11.45 14.27
C GLU A 183 4.10 12.58 14.13
N ILE A 184 4.54 12.90 12.89
CA ILE A 184 5.45 14.01 12.62
C ILE A 184 4.77 15.35 12.91
N VAL A 185 3.51 15.53 12.53
CA VAL A 185 2.78 16.78 12.72
C VAL A 185 2.19 16.93 14.12
N TRP A 186 2.00 15.84 14.87
CA TRP A 186 1.41 15.90 16.21
C TRP A 186 2.18 16.77 17.21
N PRO A 187 3.51 16.85 17.23
CA PRO A 187 4.25 17.74 18.12
C PRO A 187 4.18 19.21 17.72
N GLY A 188 3.87 19.50 16.42
CA GLY A 188 3.91 20.84 15.80
C GLY A 188 2.67 21.70 15.90
#